data_c16f2fddec92dc99cd9e6063b2736fc4
#
_entry.id   c16f2fddec92dc99cd9e6063b2736fc4
#
_cell.length_a   1.000
_cell.length_b   1.000
_cell.length_c   1.000
_cell.angle_alpha   90.00
_cell.angle_beta   90.00
_cell.angle_gamma   90.00
#
_symmetry.space_group_name_H-M   'P 1'
#
loop_
_entity.id
_entity.type
_entity.pdbx_description
1 polymer ?
#
loop_
_entity_poly.entity_id
_entity_poly.type
_entity_poly.pdbx_seq_one_letter_code
_entity_poly.pdbx_strand_id
1 'polypeptide(L)'
;PEFTSPVMILPILMSAVGTYELAVCSSFFFCTVLEMAKGCQSYEILCCTMLLLAGFMIAHMLEDTRNKMWYLILIFAVAVLIPVLFSYFFYQEPHYDILGKAAIGAAVTDLAAAFVYPFLTKQKEAEIDNFLTDITEEDYGLLRELKKFSRQEYRHALRVSGIAEKCAYIVGADAAVCKAAGLYYRIGILDGDPMVENGVARAQNHCFPEKVTE
;
A
#
# COMPACT_ATOMS: atom_id res chain seq x y z
N PRO A 1 -21.28 1.77 26.65
CA PRO A 1 -20.76 1.37 25.34
C PRO A 1 -19.58 2.24 25.00
N GLU A 2 -18.43 1.57 24.75
CA GLU A 2 -17.17 2.27 24.50
C GLU A 2 -16.89 2.35 23.00
N PHE A 3 -17.58 3.22 22.29
CA PHE A 3 -17.33 3.54 20.86
C PHE A 3 -16.03 4.30 20.61
N THR A 4 -15.06 4.24 21.54
CA THR A 4 -13.82 5.03 21.50
C THR A 4 -12.64 4.31 20.87
N SER A 5 -12.81 3.07 20.40
CA SER A 5 -11.67 2.32 19.86
C SER A 5 -11.23 2.93 18.50
N PRO A 6 -9.98 3.40 18.37
CA PRO A 6 -9.46 3.94 17.11
C PRO A 6 -9.13 2.80 16.13
N VAL A 7 -10.12 2.00 15.81
CA VAL A 7 -9.98 0.77 15.02
C VAL A 7 -9.51 1.03 13.59
N MET A 8 -9.87 2.21 13.04
CA MET A 8 -9.47 2.62 11.69
C MET A 8 -7.96 2.86 11.52
N ILE A 9 -7.22 3.06 12.62
CA ILE A 9 -5.75 3.19 12.56
C ILE A 9 -5.11 1.94 11.97
N LEU A 10 -5.61 0.76 12.37
CA LEU A 10 -5.00 -0.52 12.02
C LEU A 10 -4.95 -0.74 10.50
N PRO A 11 -6.06 -0.69 9.74
CA PRO A 11 -6.02 -0.86 8.28
C PRO A 11 -5.17 0.20 7.58
N ILE A 12 -5.21 1.45 8.03
CA ILE A 12 -4.43 2.54 7.42
C ILE A 12 -2.92 2.32 7.61
N LEU A 13 -2.47 1.90 8.79
CA LEU A 13 -1.06 1.64 9.04
C LEU A 13 -0.59 0.35 8.38
N MET A 14 -1.41 -0.69 8.40
CA MET A 14 -1.05 -1.97 7.79
C MET A 14 -1.00 -1.89 6.26
N SER A 15 -1.83 -1.07 5.61
CA SER A 15 -1.73 -0.82 4.17
C SER A 15 -0.43 -0.11 3.77
N ALA A 16 0.14 0.70 4.65
CA ALA A 16 1.41 1.38 4.39
C ALA A 16 2.62 0.44 4.47
N VAL A 17 2.54 -0.63 5.27
CA VAL A 17 3.68 -1.56 5.53
C VAL A 17 3.63 -2.81 4.66
N GLY A 18 2.44 -3.35 4.41
CA GLY A 18 2.26 -4.65 3.78
C GLY A 18 1.44 -4.63 2.50
N THR A 19 1.13 -5.84 2.02
CA THR A 19 0.14 -6.03 0.97
C THR A 19 -1.27 -5.78 1.51
N TYR A 20 -2.15 -5.29 0.64
CA TYR A 20 -3.54 -5.00 0.96
C TYR A 20 -4.26 -6.20 1.62
N GLU A 21 -4.04 -7.40 1.11
CA GLU A 21 -4.64 -8.64 1.63
C GLU A 21 -4.23 -8.92 3.09
N LEU A 22 -2.97 -8.72 3.40
CA LEU A 22 -2.42 -8.94 4.75
C LEU A 22 -2.94 -7.88 5.73
N ALA A 23 -3.13 -6.64 5.27
CA ALA A 23 -3.74 -5.58 6.04
C ALA A 23 -5.20 -5.90 6.39
N VAL A 24 -5.98 -6.43 5.44
CA VAL A 24 -7.37 -6.88 5.66
C VAL A 24 -7.43 -7.97 6.73
N CYS A 25 -6.71 -9.06 6.52
CA CYS A 25 -6.75 -10.21 7.42
C CYS A 25 -6.31 -9.87 8.85
N SER A 26 -5.20 -9.15 8.98
CA SER A 26 -4.67 -8.77 10.30
C SER A 26 -5.59 -7.81 11.05
N SER A 27 -6.15 -6.82 10.37
CA SER A 27 -7.06 -5.84 10.99
C SER A 27 -8.35 -6.50 11.47
N PHE A 28 -8.91 -7.39 10.66
CA PHE A 28 -10.11 -8.14 11.04
C PHE A 28 -9.85 -9.04 12.24
N PHE A 29 -8.71 -9.75 12.26
CA PHE A 29 -8.31 -10.59 13.37
C PHE A 29 -8.12 -9.79 14.66
N PHE A 30 -7.36 -8.69 14.62
CA PHE A 30 -7.15 -7.85 15.81
C PHE A 30 -8.44 -7.23 16.32
N CYS A 31 -9.34 -6.78 15.43
CA CYS A 31 -10.61 -6.22 15.84
C CYS A 31 -11.48 -7.25 16.56
N THR A 32 -11.62 -8.45 16.00
CA THR A 32 -12.42 -9.52 16.62
C THR A 32 -11.87 -9.94 17.98
N VAL A 33 -10.55 -10.06 18.12
CA VAL A 33 -9.91 -10.39 19.41
C VAL A 33 -10.13 -9.29 20.44
N LEU A 34 -9.99 -8.02 20.08
CA LEU A 34 -10.21 -6.90 20.99
C LEU A 34 -11.66 -6.82 21.47
N GLU A 35 -12.61 -7.00 20.57
CA GLU A 35 -14.03 -6.95 20.90
C GLU A 35 -14.45 -8.15 21.76
N MET A 36 -13.94 -9.35 21.50
CA MET A 36 -14.14 -10.51 22.36
C MET A 36 -13.55 -10.31 23.76
N ALA A 37 -12.38 -9.69 23.86
CA ALA A 37 -11.74 -9.42 25.17
C ALA A 37 -12.53 -8.40 26.02
N LYS A 38 -13.27 -7.48 25.37
CA LYS A 38 -14.12 -6.49 26.07
C LYS A 38 -15.49 -7.02 26.44
N GLY A 39 -15.88 -8.21 25.99
CA GLY A 39 -17.23 -8.76 26.19
C GLY A 39 -18.32 -7.95 25.48
N CYS A 40 -18.02 -7.42 24.31
CA CYS A 40 -18.87 -6.50 23.57
C CYS A 40 -20.20 -7.11 23.10
N GLN A 41 -21.17 -6.23 22.95
CA GLN A 41 -22.47 -6.58 22.39
C GLN A 41 -22.41 -6.63 20.85
N SER A 42 -23.28 -7.41 20.24
CA SER A 42 -23.26 -7.68 18.78
C SER A 42 -23.28 -6.42 17.90
N TYR A 43 -23.91 -5.33 18.34
CA TYR A 43 -23.96 -4.07 17.59
C TYR A 43 -22.62 -3.30 17.61
N GLU A 44 -21.82 -3.44 18.67
CA GLU A 44 -20.49 -2.83 18.75
C GLU A 44 -19.54 -3.51 17.76
N ILE A 45 -19.61 -4.84 17.66
CA ILE A 45 -18.86 -5.62 16.66
C ILE A 45 -19.24 -5.15 15.24
N LEU A 46 -20.53 -4.94 14.97
CA LEU A 46 -20.99 -4.47 13.67
C LEU A 46 -20.47 -3.05 13.35
N CYS A 47 -20.46 -2.14 14.32
CA CYS A 47 -19.91 -0.81 14.16
C CYS A 47 -18.38 -0.86 13.85
N CYS A 48 -17.63 -1.68 14.59
CA CYS A 48 -16.20 -1.87 14.36
C CYS A 48 -15.91 -2.47 12.99
N THR A 49 -16.70 -3.44 12.53
CA THR A 49 -16.53 -4.01 11.18
C THR A 49 -16.77 -2.97 10.08
N MET A 50 -17.80 -2.12 10.24
CA MET A 50 -18.05 -1.03 9.30
C MET A 50 -16.94 0.03 9.28
N LEU A 51 -16.38 0.37 10.46
CA LEU A 51 -15.22 1.27 10.55
C LEU A 51 -13.98 0.68 9.88
N LEU A 52 -13.73 -0.62 10.04
CA LEU A 52 -12.63 -1.32 9.36
C LEU A 52 -12.79 -1.27 7.84
N LEU A 53 -13.97 -1.62 7.33
CA LEU A 53 -14.25 -1.57 5.89
C LEU A 53 -14.07 -0.16 5.32
N ALA A 54 -14.56 0.85 6.03
CA ALA A 54 -14.35 2.24 5.63
C ALA A 54 -12.86 2.63 5.65
N GLY A 55 -12.11 2.20 6.67
CA GLY A 55 -10.66 2.41 6.76
C GLY A 55 -9.90 1.78 5.59
N PHE A 56 -10.30 0.58 5.15
CA PHE A 56 -9.73 -0.06 3.97
C PHE A 56 -10.02 0.68 2.68
N MET A 57 -11.26 1.11 2.47
CA MET A 57 -11.63 1.89 1.30
C MET A 57 -10.82 3.18 1.21
N ILE A 58 -10.64 3.86 2.34
CA ILE A 58 -9.84 5.08 2.42
C ILE A 58 -8.35 4.77 2.17
N ALA A 59 -7.81 3.71 2.76
CA ALA A 59 -6.43 3.30 2.56
C ALA A 59 -6.12 3.01 1.08
N HIS A 60 -7.01 2.28 0.40
CA HIS A 60 -6.88 2.01 -1.03
C HIS A 60 -6.94 3.29 -1.88
N MET A 61 -7.82 4.23 -1.54
CA MET A 61 -7.87 5.53 -2.21
C MET A 61 -6.62 6.39 -1.95
N LEU A 62 -5.95 6.22 -0.81
CA LEU A 62 -4.71 6.93 -0.46
C LEU A 62 -3.52 6.54 -1.35
N GLU A 63 -3.47 5.32 -1.86
CA GLU A 63 -2.40 4.84 -2.75
C GLU A 63 -2.40 5.60 -4.08
N ASP A 64 -3.57 5.98 -4.61
CA ASP A 64 -3.72 6.55 -5.95
C ASP A 64 -3.70 8.09 -5.99
N THR A 65 -3.73 8.79 -4.86
CA THR A 65 -4.00 10.25 -4.88
C THR A 65 -2.87 11.12 -4.38
N ARG A 66 -2.58 12.15 -5.19
CA ARG A 66 -1.57 13.18 -4.95
C ARG A 66 -1.91 14.16 -3.80
N ASN A 67 -3.16 14.24 -3.34
CA ASN A 67 -3.63 15.27 -2.41
C ASN A 67 -4.06 14.68 -1.05
N LYS A 68 -3.08 14.37 -0.20
CA LYS A 68 -3.25 13.67 1.09
C LYS A 68 -4.08 14.42 2.15
N MET A 69 -4.27 15.74 2.02
CA MET A 69 -4.99 16.55 3.02
C MET A 69 -6.49 16.25 3.09
N TRP A 70 -7.14 16.00 1.96
CA TRP A 70 -8.57 15.70 1.92
C TRP A 70 -8.93 14.37 2.61
N TYR A 71 -7.98 13.44 2.66
CA TYR A 71 -8.21 12.13 3.31
C TYR A 71 -8.27 12.22 4.82
N LEU A 72 -7.51 13.12 5.45
CA LEU A 72 -7.63 13.37 6.89
C LEU A 72 -9.03 13.85 7.25
N ILE A 73 -9.58 14.77 6.46
CA ILE A 73 -10.96 15.23 6.65
C ILE A 73 -11.97 14.08 6.47
N LEU A 74 -11.73 13.22 5.46
CA LEU A 74 -12.60 12.07 5.20
C LEU A 74 -12.51 11.03 6.31
N ILE A 75 -11.31 10.71 6.79
CA ILE A 75 -11.09 9.79 7.92
C ILE A 75 -11.83 10.28 9.15
N PHE A 76 -11.66 11.56 9.51
CA PHE A 76 -12.33 12.18 10.65
C PHE A 76 -13.85 12.10 10.51
N ALA A 77 -14.38 12.52 9.35
CA ALA A 77 -15.82 12.53 9.10
C ALA A 77 -16.43 11.12 9.22
N VAL A 78 -15.79 10.12 8.63
CA VAL A 78 -16.26 8.72 8.65
C VAL A 78 -16.15 8.13 10.05
N ALA A 79 -15.03 8.38 10.76
CA ALA A 79 -14.80 7.89 12.11
C ALA A 79 -15.78 8.45 13.15
N VAL A 80 -16.31 9.64 12.93
CA VAL A 80 -17.36 10.25 13.78
C VAL A 80 -18.75 9.82 13.32
N LEU A 81 -19.01 9.83 12.01
CA LEU A 81 -20.34 9.61 11.46
C LEU A 81 -20.86 8.19 11.74
N ILE A 82 -20.03 7.17 11.55
CA ILE A 82 -20.45 5.77 11.70
C ILE A 82 -20.91 5.47 13.14
N PRO A 83 -20.11 5.74 14.20
CA PRO A 83 -20.56 5.50 15.58
C PRO A 83 -21.80 6.29 15.98
N VAL A 84 -21.93 7.52 15.51
CA VAL A 84 -23.09 8.36 15.80
C VAL A 84 -24.35 7.82 15.15
N LEU A 85 -24.28 7.41 13.88
CA LEU A 85 -25.40 6.79 13.18
C LEU A 85 -25.83 5.47 13.85
N PHE A 86 -24.87 4.63 14.23
CA PHE A 86 -25.15 3.39 14.95
C PHE A 86 -25.79 3.65 16.31
N SER A 87 -25.27 4.62 17.05
CA SER A 87 -25.85 5.02 18.33
C SER A 87 -27.30 5.48 18.19
N TYR A 88 -27.57 6.33 17.21
CA TYR A 88 -28.92 6.82 16.95
C TYR A 88 -29.88 5.69 16.56
N PHE A 89 -29.41 4.75 15.71
CA PHE A 89 -30.24 3.65 15.23
C PHE A 89 -30.60 2.64 16.35
N PHE A 90 -29.66 2.34 17.25
CA PHE A 90 -29.87 1.34 18.29
C PHE A 90 -30.48 1.89 19.57
N TYR A 91 -30.16 3.13 19.95
CA TYR A 91 -30.66 3.73 21.19
C TYR A 91 -31.86 4.66 21.01
N GLN A 92 -32.17 5.05 19.77
CA GLN A 92 -33.23 5.98 19.38
C GLN A 92 -33.20 7.35 20.11
N GLU A 93 -32.12 7.65 20.80
CA GLU A 93 -31.89 8.92 21.49
C GLU A 93 -30.48 9.45 21.16
N PRO A 94 -30.34 10.78 21.03
CA PRO A 94 -29.03 11.38 20.78
C PRO A 94 -28.18 11.36 22.07
N HIS A 95 -27.18 10.47 22.11
CA HIS A 95 -26.21 10.39 23.20
C HIS A 95 -24.99 11.26 22.90
N TYR A 96 -24.96 12.49 23.44
CA TYR A 96 -23.85 13.43 23.24
C TYR A 96 -22.50 12.91 23.76
N ASP A 97 -22.52 12.03 24.76
CA ASP A 97 -21.30 11.38 25.28
C ASP A 97 -20.62 10.51 24.22
N ILE A 98 -21.41 9.86 23.36
CA ILE A 98 -20.88 9.03 22.26
C ILE A 98 -20.23 9.91 21.20
N LEU A 99 -20.82 11.07 20.89
CA LEU A 99 -20.22 12.02 19.95
C LEU A 99 -18.86 12.50 20.45
N GLY A 100 -18.73 12.86 21.72
CA GLY A 100 -17.45 13.27 22.31
C GLY A 100 -16.40 12.18 22.24
N LYS A 101 -16.76 10.95 22.60
CA LYS A 101 -15.87 9.80 22.55
C LYS A 101 -15.45 9.43 21.13
N ALA A 102 -16.41 9.44 20.18
CA ALA A 102 -16.11 9.21 18.76
C ALA A 102 -15.17 10.27 18.18
N ALA A 103 -15.38 11.53 18.53
CA ALA A 103 -14.51 12.64 18.10
C ALA A 103 -13.08 12.49 18.64
N ILE A 104 -12.91 12.07 19.90
CA ILE A 104 -11.58 11.78 20.46
C ILE A 104 -10.91 10.62 19.72
N GLY A 105 -11.64 9.51 19.48
CA GLY A 105 -11.12 8.38 18.72
C GLY A 105 -10.74 8.76 17.29
N ALA A 106 -11.55 9.57 16.62
CA ALA A 106 -11.26 10.12 15.29
C ALA A 106 -10.01 10.99 15.29
N ALA A 107 -9.87 11.90 16.25
CA ALA A 107 -8.70 12.77 16.37
C ALA A 107 -7.40 11.97 16.59
N VAL A 108 -7.45 10.92 17.42
CA VAL A 108 -6.29 10.01 17.61
C VAL A 108 -5.95 9.27 16.31
N THR A 109 -6.95 8.81 15.57
CA THR A 109 -6.76 8.17 14.26
C THR A 109 -6.09 9.10 13.26
N ASP A 110 -6.59 10.33 13.14
CA ASP A 110 -6.05 11.33 12.23
C ASP A 110 -4.62 11.72 12.59
N LEU A 111 -4.33 11.87 13.88
CA LEU A 111 -2.99 12.20 14.36
C LEU A 111 -2.00 11.08 14.03
N ALA A 112 -2.40 9.83 14.25
CA ALA A 112 -1.60 8.67 13.88
C ALA A 112 -1.41 8.57 12.36
N ALA A 113 -2.47 8.75 11.57
CA ALA A 113 -2.39 8.74 10.12
C ALA A 113 -1.49 9.86 9.59
N ALA A 114 -1.60 11.07 10.14
CA ALA A 114 -0.80 12.21 9.69
C ALA A 114 0.71 12.07 9.97
N PHE A 115 1.09 11.45 11.09
CA PHE A 115 2.49 11.33 11.48
C PHE A 115 3.12 9.99 11.07
N VAL A 116 2.43 8.89 11.27
CA VAL A 116 3.00 7.56 11.09
C VAL A 116 2.93 7.12 9.63
N TYR A 117 1.83 7.37 8.95
CA TYR A 117 1.65 6.97 7.56
C TYR A 117 2.73 7.51 6.61
N PRO A 118 3.06 8.84 6.58
CA PRO A 118 4.11 9.34 5.71
C PRO A 118 5.51 8.82 6.06
N PHE A 119 5.74 8.45 7.31
CA PHE A 119 7.00 7.83 7.71
C PHE A 119 7.13 6.42 7.14
N LEU A 120 6.08 5.60 7.26
CA LEU A 120 6.06 4.23 6.73
C LEU A 120 6.14 4.21 5.20
N THR A 121 5.40 5.10 4.51
CA THR A 121 5.46 5.18 3.05
C THR A 121 6.83 5.59 2.53
N LYS A 122 7.53 6.51 3.22
CA LYS A 122 8.91 6.88 2.86
C LYS A 122 9.89 5.73 3.05
N GLN A 123 9.73 4.91 4.09
CA GLN A 123 10.57 3.72 4.27
C GLN A 123 10.36 2.72 3.13
N LYS A 124 9.11 2.47 2.74
CA LYS A 124 8.77 1.58 1.62
C LYS A 124 9.32 2.10 0.28
N GLU A 125 9.19 3.42 0.02
CA GLU A 125 9.77 4.06 -1.15
C GLU A 125 11.30 3.92 -1.18
N ALA A 126 11.98 4.18 -0.06
CA ALA A 126 13.43 4.03 0.04
C ALA A 126 13.90 2.58 -0.14
N GLU A 127 13.13 1.59 0.33
CA GLU A 127 13.43 0.17 0.12
C GLU A 127 13.29 -0.21 -1.36
N ILE A 128 12.25 0.28 -2.03
CA ILE A 128 12.06 0.09 -3.48
C ILE A 128 13.20 0.73 -4.26
N ASP A 129 13.60 1.97 -3.94
CA ASP A 129 14.69 2.68 -4.61
C ASP A 129 16.03 1.96 -4.44
N ASN A 130 16.32 1.45 -3.24
CA ASN A 130 17.52 0.64 -2.99
C ASN A 130 17.47 -0.64 -3.82
N PHE A 131 16.33 -1.35 -3.84
CA PHE A 131 16.18 -2.55 -4.65
C PHE A 131 16.33 -2.27 -6.15
N LEU A 132 15.75 -1.17 -6.66
CA LEU A 132 15.92 -0.76 -8.06
C LEU A 132 17.39 -0.44 -8.39
N THR A 133 18.13 0.12 -7.45
CA THR A 133 19.56 0.36 -7.59
C THR A 133 20.31 -0.96 -7.69
N ASP A 134 20.06 -1.90 -6.78
CA ASP A 134 20.70 -3.21 -6.75
C ASP A 134 20.47 -4.01 -8.04
N ILE A 135 19.23 -4.05 -8.54
CA ILE A 135 18.92 -4.81 -9.78
C ILE A 135 19.50 -4.14 -11.03
N THR A 136 19.80 -2.84 -10.99
CA THR A 136 20.43 -2.13 -12.13
C THR A 136 21.96 -2.19 -12.12
N GLU A 137 22.59 -2.77 -11.10
CA GLU A 137 24.02 -3.03 -11.07
C GLU A 137 24.43 -4.08 -12.10
N GLU A 138 25.58 -3.86 -12.75
CA GLU A 138 26.08 -4.79 -13.80
C GLU A 138 26.35 -6.23 -13.29
N ASP A 139 26.55 -6.38 -12.00
CA ASP A 139 26.87 -7.67 -11.36
C ASP A 139 25.65 -8.41 -10.84
N TYR A 140 24.45 -7.88 -11.02
CA TYR A 140 23.22 -8.56 -10.61
C TYR A 140 23.04 -9.87 -11.36
N GLY A 141 22.57 -10.90 -10.64
CA GLY A 141 22.54 -12.29 -11.12
C GLY A 141 21.89 -12.48 -12.49
N LEU A 142 20.69 -11.89 -12.70
CA LEU A 142 19.95 -11.97 -13.97
C LEU A 142 20.68 -11.28 -15.12
N LEU A 143 21.33 -10.15 -14.89
CA LEU A 143 22.10 -9.44 -15.91
C LEU A 143 23.35 -10.23 -16.28
N ARG A 144 23.93 -10.92 -15.33
CA ARG A 144 25.05 -11.82 -15.55
C ARG A 144 24.64 -13.02 -16.40
N GLU A 145 23.46 -13.57 -16.18
CA GLU A 145 22.88 -14.64 -17.02
C GLU A 145 22.64 -14.14 -18.45
N LEU A 146 22.01 -12.97 -18.61
CA LEU A 146 21.78 -12.37 -19.92
C LEU A 146 23.09 -12.10 -20.66
N LYS A 147 24.13 -11.63 -19.97
CA LYS A 147 25.46 -11.37 -20.52
C LYS A 147 26.16 -12.67 -20.98
N LYS A 148 25.97 -13.78 -20.25
CA LYS A 148 26.49 -15.12 -20.62
C LYS A 148 25.72 -15.68 -21.81
N PHE A 149 24.40 -15.51 -21.85
CA PHE A 149 23.56 -16.00 -22.94
C PHE A 149 23.87 -15.27 -24.25
N SER A 150 23.86 -13.93 -24.23
CA SER A 150 24.16 -13.11 -25.40
C SER A 150 24.71 -11.74 -25.02
N ARG A 151 25.96 -11.49 -25.36
CA ARG A 151 26.59 -10.16 -25.19
C ARG A 151 25.93 -9.06 -26.04
N GLN A 152 25.27 -9.44 -27.13
CA GLN A 152 24.57 -8.51 -28.00
C GLN A 152 23.28 -8.02 -27.34
N GLU A 153 22.47 -8.96 -26.81
CA GLU A 153 21.25 -8.64 -26.09
C GLU A 153 21.54 -7.81 -24.83
N TYR A 154 22.55 -8.19 -24.07
CA TYR A 154 22.98 -7.43 -22.89
C TYR A 154 23.35 -5.97 -23.25
N ARG A 155 24.16 -5.76 -24.32
CA ARG A 155 24.51 -4.39 -24.77
C ARG A 155 23.30 -3.63 -25.31
N HIS A 156 22.34 -4.32 -25.90
CA HIS A 156 21.11 -3.71 -26.36
C HIS A 156 20.25 -3.28 -25.16
N ALA A 157 20.07 -4.13 -24.17
CA ALA A 157 19.37 -3.81 -22.94
C ALA A 157 19.96 -2.60 -22.21
N LEU A 158 21.28 -2.50 -22.09
CA LEU A 158 21.96 -1.33 -21.52
C LEU A 158 21.68 -0.03 -22.31
N ARG A 159 21.60 -0.08 -23.63
CA ARG A 159 21.28 1.10 -24.45
C ARG A 159 19.82 1.51 -24.27
N VAL A 160 18.89 0.55 -24.28
CA VAL A 160 17.46 0.81 -24.07
C VAL A 160 17.24 1.41 -22.68
N SER A 161 17.82 0.82 -21.67
CA SER A 161 17.80 1.30 -20.28
C SER A 161 18.26 2.76 -20.16
N GLY A 162 19.41 3.10 -20.75
CA GLY A 162 19.92 4.48 -20.69
C GLY A 162 19.07 5.51 -21.47
N ILE A 163 18.38 5.08 -22.53
CA ILE A 163 17.42 5.92 -23.25
C ILE A 163 16.16 6.11 -22.42
N ALA A 164 15.61 5.02 -21.86
CA ALA A 164 14.42 5.03 -21.04
C ALA A 164 14.60 5.93 -19.80
N GLU A 165 15.73 5.85 -19.12
CA GLU A 165 16.10 6.69 -17.97
C GLU A 165 16.06 8.19 -18.35
N LYS A 166 16.70 8.56 -19.48
CA LYS A 166 16.75 9.95 -19.94
C LYS A 166 15.38 10.47 -20.37
N CYS A 167 14.60 9.66 -21.08
CA CYS A 167 13.24 10.02 -21.46
C CYS A 167 12.35 10.22 -20.24
N ALA A 168 12.41 9.31 -19.27
CA ALA A 168 11.65 9.40 -18.02
C ALA A 168 11.97 10.71 -17.26
N TYR A 169 13.25 11.05 -17.17
CA TYR A 169 13.68 12.31 -16.55
C TYR A 169 13.08 13.55 -17.24
N ILE A 170 13.02 13.56 -18.57
CA ILE A 170 12.47 14.69 -19.35
C ILE A 170 10.96 14.86 -19.13
N VAL A 171 10.23 13.74 -19.08
CA VAL A 171 8.75 13.76 -18.91
C VAL A 171 8.31 13.81 -17.45
N GLY A 172 9.23 13.77 -16.50
CA GLY A 172 8.94 13.77 -15.07
C GLY A 172 8.38 12.43 -14.55
N ALA A 173 8.68 11.32 -15.24
CA ALA A 173 8.37 9.97 -14.79
C ALA A 173 9.49 9.42 -13.89
N ASP A 174 9.23 8.27 -13.25
CA ASP A 174 10.22 7.60 -12.40
C ASP A 174 11.35 7.01 -13.24
N ALA A 175 12.49 7.67 -13.21
CA ALA A 175 13.65 7.33 -14.01
C ALA A 175 14.29 5.99 -13.59
N ALA A 176 14.25 5.63 -12.30
CA ALA A 176 14.79 4.37 -11.79
C ALA A 176 13.96 3.18 -12.26
N VAL A 177 12.63 3.29 -12.17
CA VAL A 177 11.70 2.28 -12.70
C VAL A 177 11.88 2.10 -14.20
N CYS A 178 11.89 3.20 -14.97
CA CYS A 178 12.06 3.13 -16.43
C CYS A 178 13.41 2.56 -16.84
N LYS A 179 14.47 2.85 -16.08
CA LYS A 179 15.81 2.25 -16.28
C LYS A 179 15.77 0.75 -16.08
N ALA A 180 15.20 0.29 -14.97
CA ALA A 180 15.07 -1.13 -14.65
C ALA A 180 14.21 -1.84 -15.71
N ALA A 181 13.04 -1.32 -16.04
CA ALA A 181 12.17 -1.88 -17.07
C ALA A 181 12.89 -2.00 -18.42
N GLY A 182 13.60 -0.93 -18.85
CA GLY A 182 14.39 -0.93 -20.07
C GLY A 182 15.57 -1.90 -20.05
N LEU A 183 16.09 -2.26 -18.88
CA LEU A 183 17.16 -3.23 -18.72
C LEU A 183 16.66 -4.68 -18.84
N TYR A 184 15.46 -4.93 -18.34
CA TYR A 184 14.89 -6.28 -18.25
C TYR A 184 13.81 -6.61 -19.28
N TYR A 185 13.43 -5.68 -20.17
CA TYR A 185 12.33 -5.84 -21.12
C TYR A 185 12.39 -7.10 -21.99
N ARG A 186 13.57 -7.70 -22.18
CA ARG A 186 13.78 -8.94 -22.94
C ARG A 186 14.34 -10.08 -22.11
N ILE A 187 14.26 -10.03 -20.81
CA ILE A 187 14.86 -11.05 -19.93
C ILE A 187 14.27 -12.45 -20.18
N GLY A 188 13.02 -12.54 -20.62
CA GLY A 188 12.37 -13.80 -20.97
C GLY A 188 13.01 -14.55 -22.13
N ILE A 189 13.91 -13.93 -22.91
CA ILE A 189 14.66 -14.62 -23.96
C ILE A 189 15.50 -15.78 -23.42
N LEU A 190 15.82 -15.75 -22.14
CA LEU A 190 16.56 -16.82 -21.46
C LEU A 190 15.79 -18.13 -21.38
N ASP A 191 14.45 -18.07 -21.38
CA ASP A 191 13.56 -19.22 -21.26
C ASP A 191 12.86 -19.56 -22.60
N GLY A 192 13.07 -18.76 -23.64
CA GLY A 192 12.47 -18.96 -24.96
C GLY A 192 11.06 -18.37 -25.11
N ASP A 193 10.27 -18.87 -26.05
CA ASP A 193 8.90 -18.40 -26.29
C ASP A 193 7.90 -19.08 -25.32
N PRO A 194 6.92 -18.35 -24.80
CA PRO A 194 6.60 -16.93 -25.02
C PRO A 194 7.46 -15.98 -24.17
N MET A 195 8.24 -15.14 -24.83
CA MET A 195 9.26 -14.29 -24.20
C MET A 195 8.72 -13.33 -23.16
N VAL A 196 7.56 -12.71 -23.39
CA VAL A 196 6.98 -11.72 -22.47
C VAL A 196 6.50 -12.38 -21.18
N GLU A 197 5.74 -13.46 -21.28
CA GLU A 197 5.22 -14.20 -20.13
C GLU A 197 6.36 -14.79 -19.28
N ASN A 198 7.37 -15.36 -19.92
CA ASN A 198 8.57 -15.86 -19.24
C ASN A 198 9.35 -14.73 -18.56
N GLY A 199 9.43 -13.55 -19.19
CA GLY A 199 10.07 -12.37 -18.61
C GLY A 199 9.35 -11.88 -17.35
N VAL A 200 8.03 -11.79 -17.38
CA VAL A 200 7.20 -11.42 -16.23
C VAL A 200 7.35 -12.45 -15.11
N ALA A 201 7.26 -13.75 -15.43
CA ALA A 201 7.43 -14.82 -14.44
C ALA A 201 8.82 -14.77 -13.76
N ARG A 202 9.89 -14.50 -14.53
CA ARG A 202 11.23 -14.32 -13.95
C ARG A 202 11.31 -13.11 -13.04
N ALA A 203 10.78 -11.97 -13.47
CA ALA A 203 10.77 -10.76 -12.65
C ALA A 203 10.00 -10.97 -11.34
N GLN A 204 8.85 -11.64 -11.38
CA GLN A 204 8.08 -12.01 -10.20
C GLN A 204 8.83 -12.94 -9.26
N ASN A 205 9.51 -13.97 -9.80
CA ASN A 205 10.32 -14.89 -9.01
C ASN A 205 11.51 -14.20 -8.31
N HIS A 206 11.97 -13.09 -8.85
CA HIS A 206 13.02 -12.25 -8.26
C HIS A 206 12.47 -11.06 -7.48
N CYS A 207 11.17 -11.07 -7.16
CA CYS A 207 10.50 -10.04 -6.37
C CYS A 207 10.65 -8.61 -6.93
N PHE A 208 10.65 -8.46 -8.25
CA PHE A 208 10.69 -7.14 -8.87
C PHE A 208 9.45 -6.34 -8.51
N PRO A 209 9.56 -5.00 -8.30
CA PRO A 209 8.41 -4.15 -8.09
C PRO A 209 7.41 -4.26 -9.23
N GLU A 210 6.12 -4.26 -8.92
CA GLU A 210 5.03 -4.37 -9.90
C GLU A 210 5.15 -3.33 -11.01
N LYS A 211 5.53 -2.10 -10.67
CA LYS A 211 5.80 -1.00 -11.62
C LYS A 211 6.86 -1.31 -12.69
N VAL A 212 7.69 -2.32 -12.48
CA VAL A 212 8.71 -2.74 -13.47
C VAL A 212 8.18 -3.88 -14.34
N THR A 213 7.20 -4.63 -13.85
CA THR A 213 6.64 -5.82 -14.52
C THR A 213 5.39 -5.52 -15.35
N GLU A 214 4.74 -4.37 -15.14
CA GLU A 214 3.67 -3.84 -15.98
C GLU A 214 4.19 -3.30 -17.31
#